data_bda0b76c4fe46188aaf4f03b8d31741d
#
_entry.id   bda0b76c4fe46188aaf4f03b8d31741d
#
_cell.length_a   1.000
_cell.length_b   1.000
_cell.length_c   1.000
_cell.angle_alpha   90.00
_cell.angle_beta   90.00
_cell.angle_gamma   90.00
#
_symmetry.space_group_name_H-M   'P 1'
#
loop_
_entity.id
_entity.type
_entity.pdbx_description
1 polymer ?
#
loop_
_entity_poly.entity_id
_entity_poly.type
_entity_poly.pdbx_seq_one_letter_code
_entity_poly.pdbx_strand_id
1 'polypeptide(L)'
;QPTELAKISFILTFAMHLNNVRTRLNEPKELGKLLLHLAVPILIIHVQGDDGTAIIYAIIGCCMMFAAGLSWKYILGAVSVAAVAMATAFAFFSDKIGKGYQWYRILAVIDPDNKTGWAPSETIWKNIIYQQQRGEIALGSGGIFGNGLFGGSYYSVPNAHNDFILSWIGNAAGFVGCCVVLGVLFALVIKTFLTGARSEDLLGTFICAGIGGALLAQIAVNVGMNLRVLPVIGVTLPFYSAGGSSVLMLYICVGLVLSVYTHNTKKLFG
;
A
#
# COMPACT_ATOMS: atom_id res chain seq x y z
N GLN A 1 9.52 0.49 -12.92
CA GLN A 1 9.52 1.62 -11.99
C GLN A 1 10.67 1.49 -11.00
N PRO A 2 11.65 2.43 -10.97
CA PRO A 2 12.81 2.31 -10.08
C PRO A 2 12.43 2.25 -8.59
N THR A 3 11.36 2.92 -8.18
CA THR A 3 10.87 2.95 -6.80
C THR A 3 10.42 1.58 -6.29
N GLU A 4 10.02 0.67 -7.17
CA GLU A 4 9.68 -0.70 -6.80
C GLU A 4 10.93 -1.47 -6.33
N LEU A 5 12.04 -1.37 -7.05
CA LEU A 5 13.31 -2.00 -6.66
C LEU A 5 13.93 -1.30 -5.44
N ALA A 6 13.80 0.03 -5.36
CA ALA A 6 14.29 0.81 -4.24
C ALA A 6 13.62 0.41 -2.90
N LYS A 7 12.38 -0.12 -2.91
CA LYS A 7 11.72 -0.66 -1.71
C LYS A 7 12.54 -1.76 -1.03
N ILE A 8 13.15 -2.65 -1.81
CA ILE A 8 13.97 -3.74 -1.27
C ILE A 8 15.19 -3.15 -0.55
N SER A 9 15.90 -2.24 -1.23
CA SER A 9 17.07 -1.57 -0.64
C SER A 9 16.70 -0.80 0.62
N PHE A 10 15.56 -0.12 0.62
CA PHE A 10 15.04 0.58 1.80
C PHE A 10 14.75 -0.38 2.95
N ILE A 11 14.03 -1.49 2.70
CA ILE A 11 13.73 -2.48 3.73
C ILE A 11 15.01 -3.03 4.35
N LEU A 12 16.01 -3.40 3.54
CA LEU A 12 17.27 -3.94 4.03
C LEU A 12 18.08 -2.93 4.84
N THR A 13 18.25 -1.72 4.32
CA THR A 13 19.03 -0.68 5.00
C THR A 13 18.33 -0.18 6.28
N PHE A 14 17.00 -0.08 6.25
CA PHE A 14 16.22 0.31 7.41
C PHE A 14 16.21 -0.78 8.49
N ALA A 15 16.15 -2.06 8.10
CA ALA A 15 16.28 -3.20 9.02
C ALA A 15 17.65 -3.21 9.72
N MET A 16 18.74 -2.96 8.99
CA MET A 16 20.08 -2.82 9.57
C MET A 16 20.15 -1.63 10.53
N HIS A 17 19.57 -0.49 10.16
CA HIS A 17 19.53 0.69 11.04
C HIS A 17 18.77 0.40 12.34
N LEU A 18 17.59 -0.21 12.25
CA LEU A 18 16.79 -0.63 13.41
C LEU A 18 17.56 -1.61 14.31
N ASN A 19 18.24 -2.58 13.72
CA ASN A 19 19.03 -3.55 14.46
C ASN A 19 20.16 -2.88 15.27
N ASN A 20 20.82 -1.88 14.70
CA ASN A 20 21.91 -1.15 15.34
C ASN A 20 21.44 -0.24 16.49
N VAL A 21 20.22 0.30 16.42
CA VAL A 21 19.71 1.25 17.42
C VAL A 21 18.68 0.65 18.37
N ARG A 22 18.40 -0.65 18.26
CA ARG A 22 17.30 -1.33 18.97
C ARG A 22 17.23 -1.03 20.46
N THR A 23 18.37 -1.09 21.17
CA THR A 23 18.43 -0.85 22.62
C THR A 23 18.14 0.60 23.01
N ARG A 24 18.25 1.52 22.07
CA ARG A 24 18.06 2.97 22.24
C ARG A 24 16.96 3.52 21.34
N LEU A 25 16.10 2.64 20.79
CA LEU A 25 15.06 3.00 19.81
C LEU A 25 14.12 4.11 20.30
N ASN A 26 13.81 4.14 21.59
CA ASN A 26 12.90 5.12 22.19
C ASN A 26 13.61 6.41 22.64
N GLU A 27 14.92 6.56 22.40
CA GLU A 27 15.63 7.81 22.63
C GLU A 27 15.29 8.80 21.50
N PRO A 28 14.92 10.07 21.81
CA PRO A 28 14.48 11.03 20.78
C PRO A 28 15.52 11.26 19.68
N LYS A 29 16.81 11.18 20.01
CA LYS A 29 17.92 11.37 19.06
C LYS A 29 17.96 10.22 18.02
N GLU A 30 17.86 8.98 18.46
CA GLU A 30 17.91 7.82 17.57
C GLU A 30 16.60 7.69 16.78
N LEU A 31 15.45 7.98 17.41
CA LEU A 31 14.17 8.07 16.72
C LEU A 31 14.20 9.14 15.62
N GLY A 32 14.81 10.31 15.88
CA GLY A 32 14.98 11.37 14.87
C GLY A 32 15.79 10.92 13.67
N LYS A 33 16.87 10.14 13.87
CA LYS A 33 17.66 9.57 12.76
C LYS A 33 16.86 8.53 11.93
N LEU A 34 16.08 7.69 12.60
CA LEU A 34 15.20 6.73 11.92
C LEU A 34 14.11 7.43 11.11
N LEU A 35 13.49 8.46 11.67
CA LEU A 35 12.51 9.27 10.95
C LEU A 35 13.12 9.99 9.75
N LEU A 36 14.35 10.48 9.88
CA LEU A 36 15.09 11.07 8.75
C LEU A 36 15.37 10.03 7.66
N HIS A 37 15.81 8.81 8.03
CA HIS A 37 16.05 7.72 7.08
C HIS A 37 14.76 7.32 6.34
N LEU A 38 13.61 7.34 7.02
CA LEU A 38 12.29 7.08 6.44
C LEU A 38 11.81 8.25 5.57
N ALA A 39 12.00 9.49 6.02
CA ALA A 39 11.48 10.68 5.36
C ALA A 39 12.17 10.97 4.01
N VAL A 40 13.48 10.72 3.91
CA VAL A 40 14.25 10.99 2.69
C VAL A 40 13.66 10.28 1.45
N PRO A 41 13.49 8.95 1.42
CA PRO A 41 12.87 8.29 0.27
C PRO A 41 11.42 8.71 0.05
N ILE A 42 10.63 8.91 1.11
CA ILE A 42 9.25 9.37 0.99
C ILE A 42 9.17 10.72 0.30
N LEU A 43 10.00 11.68 0.71
CA LEU A 43 10.02 13.02 0.10
C LEU A 43 10.47 12.99 -1.35
N ILE A 44 11.48 12.20 -1.68
CA ILE A 44 11.95 12.05 -3.07
C ILE A 44 10.83 11.49 -3.96
N ILE A 45 10.12 10.46 -3.50
CA ILE A 45 9.03 9.81 -4.22
C ILE A 45 7.84 10.78 -4.36
N HIS A 46 7.50 11.51 -3.30
CA HIS A 46 6.44 12.52 -3.32
C HIS A 46 6.72 13.63 -4.35
N VAL A 47 7.96 14.14 -4.39
CA VAL A 47 8.37 15.16 -5.38
C VAL A 47 8.27 14.64 -6.82
N GLN A 48 8.41 13.32 -7.03
CA GLN A 48 8.20 12.68 -8.33
C GLN A 48 6.71 12.52 -8.70
N GLY A 49 5.79 12.86 -7.79
CA GLY A 49 4.34 12.77 -7.99
C GLY A 49 3.76 11.38 -7.74
N ASP A 50 4.50 10.45 -7.11
CA ASP A 50 4.06 9.09 -6.79
C ASP A 50 3.65 8.97 -5.32
N ASP A 51 2.54 9.63 -4.97
CA ASP A 51 2.02 9.63 -3.60
C ASP A 51 1.61 8.25 -3.12
N GLY A 52 1.17 7.38 -4.03
CA GLY A 52 0.79 6.00 -3.72
C GLY A 52 1.97 5.20 -3.16
N THR A 53 3.10 5.23 -3.87
CA THR A 53 4.33 4.57 -3.41
C THR A 53 4.88 5.23 -2.14
N ALA A 54 4.79 6.56 -2.00
CA ALA A 54 5.22 7.26 -0.79
C ALA A 54 4.47 6.78 0.47
N ILE A 55 3.14 6.59 0.38
CA ILE A 55 2.31 6.03 1.46
C ILE A 55 2.76 4.59 1.80
N ILE A 56 3.06 3.77 0.80
CA ILE A 56 3.54 2.41 1.04
C ILE A 56 4.86 2.42 1.82
N TYR A 57 5.82 3.30 1.48
CA TYR A 57 7.08 3.44 2.23
C TYR A 57 6.84 3.86 3.69
N ALA A 58 5.89 4.77 3.93
CA ALA A 58 5.52 5.16 5.28
C ALA A 58 4.98 3.98 6.08
N ILE A 59 4.09 3.17 5.50
CA ILE A 59 3.53 1.99 6.15
C ILE A 59 4.62 0.93 6.42
N ILE A 60 5.52 0.69 5.46
CA ILE A 60 6.67 -0.20 5.65
C ILE A 60 7.50 0.24 6.87
N GLY A 61 7.90 1.51 6.93
CA GLY A 61 8.67 2.04 8.04
C GLY A 61 7.95 1.92 9.39
N CYS A 62 6.64 2.21 9.43
CA CYS A 62 5.81 2.04 10.62
C CYS A 62 5.76 0.57 11.08
N CYS A 63 5.53 -0.38 10.17
CA CYS A 63 5.50 -1.81 10.49
C CYS A 63 6.85 -2.29 11.04
N MET A 64 7.96 -1.86 10.43
CA MET A 64 9.31 -2.21 10.87
C MET A 64 9.65 -1.60 12.25
N MET A 65 9.34 -0.33 12.48
CA MET A 65 9.54 0.33 13.77
C MET A 65 8.68 -0.31 14.86
N PHE A 66 7.44 -0.68 14.54
CA PHE A 66 6.57 -1.42 15.46
C PHE A 66 7.16 -2.78 15.83
N ALA A 67 7.63 -3.55 14.86
CA ALA A 67 8.29 -4.84 15.08
C ALA A 67 9.58 -4.72 15.90
N ALA A 68 10.28 -3.57 15.78
CA ALA A 68 11.46 -3.26 16.58
C ALA A 68 11.15 -2.87 18.05
N GLY A 69 9.86 -2.71 18.42
CA GLY A 69 9.44 -2.36 19.77
C GLY A 69 9.29 -0.86 20.03
N LEU A 70 8.99 -0.07 18.99
CA LEU A 70 8.67 1.34 19.16
C LEU A 70 7.43 1.50 20.05
N SER A 71 7.52 2.37 21.05
CA SER A 71 6.40 2.63 21.96
C SER A 71 5.17 3.17 21.21
N TRP A 72 3.99 2.63 21.51
CA TRP A 72 2.70 3.08 21.00
C TRP A 72 2.46 4.58 21.14
N LYS A 73 3.04 5.20 22.17
CA LYS A 73 2.94 6.66 22.40
C LYS A 73 3.50 7.46 21.23
N TYR A 74 4.60 7.03 20.63
CA TYR A 74 5.20 7.70 19.47
C TYR A 74 4.37 7.49 18.20
N ILE A 75 3.81 6.28 18.00
CA ILE A 75 2.95 5.98 16.87
C ILE A 75 1.67 6.82 16.94
N LEU A 76 0.98 6.79 18.08
CA LEU A 76 -0.23 7.60 18.29
C LEU A 76 0.07 9.10 18.19
N GLY A 77 1.20 9.56 18.73
CA GLY A 77 1.64 10.95 18.61
C GLY A 77 1.85 11.34 17.14
N ALA A 78 2.55 10.53 16.37
CA ALA A 78 2.78 10.78 14.94
C ALA A 78 1.47 10.82 14.15
N VAL A 79 0.55 9.88 14.38
CA VAL A 79 -0.77 9.85 13.74
C VAL A 79 -1.59 11.08 14.13
N SER A 80 -1.57 11.46 15.41
CA SER A 80 -2.31 12.64 15.89
C SER A 80 -1.76 13.94 15.27
N VAL A 81 -0.43 14.09 15.21
CA VAL A 81 0.22 15.24 14.57
C VAL A 81 -0.10 15.30 13.08
N ALA A 82 -0.04 14.17 12.38
CA ALA A 82 -0.40 14.09 10.97
C ALA A 82 -1.88 14.46 10.72
N ALA A 83 -2.79 13.98 11.56
CA ALA A 83 -4.22 14.29 11.47
C ALA A 83 -4.48 15.79 11.72
N VAL A 84 -3.85 16.37 12.75
CA VAL A 84 -3.97 17.82 13.03
C VAL A 84 -3.36 18.64 11.91
N ALA A 85 -2.17 18.27 11.41
CA ALA A 85 -1.52 18.95 10.27
C ALA A 85 -2.40 18.90 9.01
N MET A 86 -3.02 17.77 8.73
CA MET A 86 -3.95 17.62 7.61
C MET A 86 -5.21 18.47 7.79
N ALA A 87 -5.82 18.46 8.96
CA ALA A 87 -6.99 19.27 9.27
C ALA A 87 -6.68 20.78 9.20
N THR A 88 -5.53 21.22 9.72
CA THR A 88 -5.10 22.62 9.64
C THR A 88 -4.76 23.04 8.21
N ALA A 89 -4.04 22.20 7.46
CA ALA A 89 -3.77 22.45 6.04
C ALA A 89 -5.08 22.60 5.26
N PHE A 90 -6.04 21.74 5.52
CA PHE A 90 -7.37 21.83 4.91
C PHE A 90 -8.08 23.14 5.28
N ALA A 91 -8.11 23.51 6.57
CA ALA A 91 -8.82 24.70 7.03
C ALA A 91 -8.21 26.03 6.51
N PHE A 92 -6.88 26.12 6.42
CA PHE A 92 -6.20 27.37 6.05
C PHE A 92 -5.82 27.49 4.58
N PHE A 93 -5.70 26.37 3.87
CA PHE A 93 -5.21 26.33 2.49
C PHE A 93 -6.21 25.71 1.52
N SER A 94 -7.48 25.50 1.92
CA SER A 94 -8.51 24.90 1.06
C SER A 94 -8.61 25.58 -0.31
N ASP A 95 -8.53 26.91 -0.39
CA ASP A 95 -8.58 27.68 -1.63
C ASP A 95 -7.38 27.45 -2.56
N LYS A 96 -6.22 27.07 -2.02
CA LYS A 96 -4.99 26.80 -2.78
C LYS A 96 -4.81 25.31 -3.04
N ILE A 97 -5.07 24.46 -2.05
CA ILE A 97 -5.01 23.00 -2.14
C ILE A 97 -6.16 22.49 -3.01
N GLY A 98 -7.34 23.13 -2.94
CA GLY A 98 -8.56 22.74 -3.66
C GLY A 98 -8.49 22.85 -5.19
N LYS A 99 -7.36 23.26 -5.79
CA LYS A 99 -7.19 23.38 -7.25
C LYS A 99 -6.23 22.35 -7.85
N GLY A 100 -5.69 21.43 -7.06
CA GLY A 100 -4.77 20.40 -7.53
C GLY A 100 -5.48 19.13 -7.99
N TYR A 101 -4.93 18.43 -9.00
CA TYR A 101 -5.45 17.16 -9.50
C TYR A 101 -5.58 16.08 -8.40
N GLN A 102 -4.64 16.05 -7.44
CA GLN A 102 -4.66 15.14 -6.29
C GLN A 102 -5.85 15.40 -5.36
N TRP A 103 -6.17 16.70 -5.15
CA TRP A 103 -7.34 17.11 -4.37
C TRP A 103 -8.64 16.61 -4.98
N TYR A 104 -8.78 16.73 -6.29
CA TYR A 104 -9.99 16.26 -6.98
C TYR A 104 -10.17 14.74 -6.89
N ARG A 105 -9.08 13.97 -6.82
CA ARG A 105 -9.15 12.53 -6.57
C ARG A 105 -9.69 12.21 -5.16
N ILE A 106 -9.28 12.97 -4.15
CA ILE A 106 -9.81 12.83 -2.78
C ILE A 106 -11.30 13.24 -2.76
N LEU A 107 -11.64 14.33 -3.38
CA LEU A 107 -13.00 14.81 -3.49
C LEU A 107 -13.92 13.80 -4.20
N ALA A 108 -13.42 13.09 -5.19
CA ALA A 108 -14.15 12.05 -5.92
C ALA A 108 -14.61 10.88 -5.01
N VAL A 109 -13.94 10.67 -3.88
CA VAL A 109 -14.34 9.68 -2.88
C VAL A 109 -15.36 10.28 -1.91
N ILE A 110 -15.13 11.52 -1.44
CA ILE A 110 -15.94 12.17 -0.41
C ILE A 110 -17.29 12.66 -0.98
N ASP A 111 -17.25 13.29 -2.14
CA ASP A 111 -18.42 13.90 -2.81
C ASP A 111 -18.48 13.53 -4.30
N PRO A 112 -18.76 12.26 -4.61
CA PRO A 112 -18.75 11.75 -5.99
C PRO A 112 -19.76 12.45 -6.92
N ASP A 113 -20.85 12.92 -6.36
CA ASP A 113 -21.93 13.60 -7.10
C ASP A 113 -21.69 15.12 -7.24
N ASN A 114 -20.58 15.62 -6.68
CA ASN A 114 -20.24 17.05 -6.65
C ASN A 114 -21.35 17.94 -6.09
N LYS A 115 -22.01 17.50 -5.02
CA LYS A 115 -23.07 18.27 -4.36
C LYS A 115 -22.55 19.57 -3.74
N THR A 116 -21.28 19.59 -3.36
CA THR A 116 -20.61 20.79 -2.81
C THR A 116 -20.26 21.82 -3.88
N GLY A 117 -20.26 21.45 -5.17
CA GLY A 117 -19.88 22.34 -6.27
C GLY A 117 -18.37 22.64 -6.31
N TRP A 118 -17.53 21.88 -5.62
CA TRP A 118 -16.07 22.10 -5.55
C TRP A 118 -15.32 21.52 -6.74
N ALA A 119 -15.97 20.72 -7.56
CA ALA A 119 -15.36 20.19 -8.77
C ALA A 119 -15.06 21.31 -9.79
N PRO A 120 -13.96 21.19 -10.55
CA PRO A 120 -13.50 22.27 -11.44
C PRO A 120 -14.49 22.53 -12.58
N SER A 121 -14.69 21.57 -13.43
CA SER A 121 -15.66 21.57 -14.52
C SER A 121 -16.26 20.19 -14.66
N GLU A 122 -17.46 20.12 -15.23
CA GLU A 122 -18.16 18.85 -15.40
C GLU A 122 -17.34 17.83 -16.23
N THR A 123 -16.63 18.30 -17.24
CA THR A 123 -15.80 17.45 -18.12
C THR A 123 -14.59 16.88 -17.35
N ILE A 124 -13.87 17.73 -16.61
CA ILE A 124 -12.71 17.30 -15.81
C ILE A 124 -13.17 16.34 -14.72
N TRP A 125 -14.27 16.68 -14.04
CA TRP A 125 -14.84 15.86 -13.00
C TRP A 125 -15.22 14.46 -13.49
N LYS A 126 -15.97 14.38 -14.61
CA LYS A 126 -16.31 13.09 -15.23
C LYS A 126 -15.08 12.24 -15.54
N ASN A 127 -14.01 12.85 -16.02
CA ASN A 127 -12.77 12.12 -16.32
C ASN A 127 -12.10 11.56 -15.04
N ILE A 128 -12.12 12.31 -13.94
CA ILE A 128 -11.51 11.89 -12.68
C ILE A 128 -12.27 10.71 -12.06
N ILE A 129 -13.61 10.76 -12.04
CA ILE A 129 -14.44 9.72 -11.43
C ILE A 129 -14.66 8.51 -12.35
N TYR A 130 -14.46 8.68 -13.68
CA TYR A 130 -14.81 7.69 -14.69
C TYR A 130 -14.18 6.31 -14.42
N GLN A 131 -12.88 6.28 -14.18
CA GLN A 131 -12.16 5.03 -13.97
C GLN A 131 -12.67 4.28 -12.74
N GLN A 132 -12.91 5.00 -11.65
CA GLN A 132 -13.37 4.43 -10.38
C GLN A 132 -14.83 3.97 -10.48
N GLN A 133 -15.71 4.75 -11.12
CA GLN A 133 -17.09 4.34 -11.38
C GLN A 133 -17.17 3.08 -12.26
N ARG A 134 -16.35 3.03 -13.32
CA ARG A 134 -16.29 1.85 -14.18
C ARG A 134 -15.78 0.61 -13.44
N GLY A 135 -14.78 0.80 -12.56
CA GLY A 135 -14.26 -0.27 -11.70
C GLY A 135 -15.34 -0.81 -10.75
N GLU A 136 -16.09 0.08 -10.10
CA GLU A 136 -17.20 -0.26 -9.20
C GLU A 136 -18.32 -1.02 -9.93
N ILE A 137 -18.74 -0.54 -11.10
CA ILE A 137 -19.75 -1.22 -11.94
C ILE A 137 -19.25 -2.61 -12.37
N ALA A 138 -18.00 -2.70 -12.82
CA ALA A 138 -17.41 -3.97 -13.22
C ALA A 138 -17.38 -4.98 -12.05
N LEU A 139 -16.90 -4.52 -10.88
CA LEU A 139 -16.85 -5.34 -9.67
C LEU A 139 -18.26 -5.87 -9.28
N GLY A 140 -19.26 -4.97 -9.25
CA GLY A 140 -20.63 -5.31 -8.87
C GLY A 140 -21.38 -6.17 -9.89
N SER A 141 -21.04 -6.03 -11.18
CA SER A 141 -21.76 -6.74 -12.27
C SER A 141 -21.50 -8.25 -12.28
N GLY A 142 -20.42 -8.73 -11.67
CA GLY A 142 -20.12 -10.16 -11.60
C GLY A 142 -20.96 -10.94 -10.59
N GLY A 143 -21.69 -10.29 -9.68
CA GLY A 143 -22.47 -10.97 -8.66
C GLY A 143 -21.63 -11.94 -7.80
N ILE A 144 -22.20 -13.10 -7.46
CA ILE A 144 -21.53 -14.06 -6.58
C ILE A 144 -20.49 -14.89 -7.33
N PHE A 145 -20.78 -15.38 -8.54
CA PHE A 145 -19.94 -16.34 -9.27
C PHE A 145 -19.28 -15.77 -10.52
N GLY A 146 -19.54 -14.51 -10.87
CA GLY A 146 -18.99 -13.84 -12.04
C GLY A 146 -19.69 -14.15 -13.36
N ASN A 147 -19.28 -13.42 -14.40
CA ASN A 147 -19.80 -13.58 -15.75
C ASN A 147 -19.03 -14.64 -16.58
N GLY A 148 -18.05 -15.30 -15.97
CA GLY A 148 -17.18 -16.29 -16.62
C GLY A 148 -15.85 -15.71 -17.09
N LEU A 149 -14.81 -16.55 -17.13
CA LEU A 149 -13.46 -16.15 -17.58
C LEU A 149 -13.33 -16.05 -19.10
N PHE A 150 -14.17 -16.77 -19.83
CA PHE A 150 -14.14 -16.85 -21.30
C PHE A 150 -15.56 -16.70 -21.85
N GLY A 151 -15.80 -15.66 -22.61
CA GLY A 151 -17.09 -15.45 -23.32
C GLY A 151 -18.16 -14.66 -22.57
N GLY A 152 -17.86 -14.11 -21.41
CA GLY A 152 -18.76 -13.21 -20.67
C GLY A 152 -18.75 -11.76 -21.21
N SER A 153 -19.79 -11.00 -20.86
CA SER A 153 -19.83 -9.56 -21.11
C SER A 153 -18.98 -8.84 -20.07
N TYR A 154 -17.84 -8.29 -20.50
CA TYR A 154 -16.95 -7.53 -19.62
C TYR A 154 -17.20 -6.03 -19.72
N TYR A 155 -17.31 -5.38 -18.57
CA TYR A 155 -17.26 -3.93 -18.53
C TYR A 155 -15.85 -3.45 -18.76
N SER A 156 -15.67 -2.59 -19.77
CA SER A 156 -14.37 -1.98 -20.03
C SER A 156 -14.01 -1.01 -18.91
N VAL A 157 -12.93 -1.31 -18.21
CA VAL A 157 -12.34 -0.46 -17.17
C VAL A 157 -10.97 -0.01 -17.67
N PRO A 158 -10.69 1.30 -17.74
CA PRO A 158 -9.35 1.78 -18.09
C PRO A 158 -8.31 1.24 -17.12
N ASN A 159 -7.17 0.76 -17.66
CA ASN A 159 -6.08 0.16 -16.87
C ASN A 159 -6.49 -1.01 -15.97
N ALA A 160 -7.51 -1.78 -16.35
CA ALA A 160 -7.99 -2.93 -15.59
C ALA A 160 -6.87 -3.93 -15.25
N HIS A 161 -5.90 -4.11 -16.16
CA HIS A 161 -4.77 -5.01 -15.99
C HIS A 161 -3.72 -4.54 -14.96
N ASN A 162 -3.76 -3.26 -14.57
CA ASN A 162 -2.86 -2.67 -13.56
C ASN A 162 -3.60 -2.48 -12.23
N ASP A 163 -4.13 -1.27 -12.01
CA ASP A 163 -4.63 -0.81 -10.71
C ASP A 163 -6.03 -1.33 -10.40
N PHE A 164 -6.81 -1.68 -11.41
CA PHE A 164 -8.20 -2.16 -11.30
C PHE A 164 -8.37 -3.65 -11.63
N ILE A 165 -7.29 -4.43 -11.46
CA ILE A 165 -7.36 -5.88 -11.71
C ILE A 165 -8.39 -6.59 -10.81
N LEU A 166 -8.59 -6.11 -9.59
CA LEU A 166 -9.60 -6.65 -8.68
C LEU A 166 -11.02 -6.45 -9.23
N SER A 167 -11.30 -5.30 -9.87
CA SER A 167 -12.59 -5.07 -10.53
C SER A 167 -12.82 -6.02 -11.70
N TRP A 168 -11.76 -6.34 -12.46
CA TRP A 168 -11.83 -7.34 -13.52
C TRP A 168 -12.07 -8.75 -12.95
N ILE A 169 -11.37 -9.13 -11.88
CA ILE A 169 -11.56 -10.41 -11.19
C ILE A 169 -13.01 -10.52 -10.68
N GLY A 170 -13.52 -9.43 -10.08
CA GLY A 170 -14.91 -9.40 -9.60
C GLY A 170 -15.92 -9.53 -10.72
N ASN A 171 -15.70 -8.91 -11.88
CA ASN A 171 -16.54 -9.09 -13.05
C ASN A 171 -16.50 -10.53 -13.60
N ALA A 172 -15.29 -11.11 -13.72
CA ALA A 172 -15.08 -12.42 -14.34
C ALA A 172 -15.42 -13.60 -13.41
N ALA A 173 -15.01 -13.54 -12.14
CA ALA A 173 -15.10 -14.63 -11.16
C ALA A 173 -16.02 -14.32 -9.96
N GLY A 174 -16.62 -13.15 -9.94
CA GLY A 174 -17.55 -12.70 -8.91
C GLY A 174 -16.95 -12.48 -7.54
N PHE A 175 -17.83 -12.36 -6.55
CA PHE A 175 -17.43 -12.18 -5.15
C PHE A 175 -16.58 -13.34 -4.64
N VAL A 176 -16.91 -14.58 -5.02
CA VAL A 176 -16.15 -15.78 -4.62
C VAL A 176 -14.71 -15.69 -5.15
N GLY A 177 -14.53 -15.31 -6.41
CA GLY A 177 -13.19 -15.13 -7.00
C GLY A 177 -12.36 -14.07 -6.27
N CYS A 178 -12.95 -12.93 -5.91
CA CYS A 178 -12.31 -11.91 -5.11
C CYS A 178 -11.90 -12.45 -3.73
N CYS A 179 -12.78 -13.17 -3.05
CA CYS A 179 -12.48 -13.77 -1.74
C CYS A 179 -11.33 -14.77 -1.80
N VAL A 180 -11.28 -15.61 -2.83
CA VAL A 180 -10.18 -16.58 -3.03
C VAL A 180 -8.86 -15.84 -3.24
N VAL A 181 -8.83 -14.87 -4.15
CA VAL A 181 -7.62 -14.06 -4.43
C VAL A 181 -7.13 -13.34 -3.18
N LEU A 182 -8.02 -12.62 -2.50
CA LEU A 182 -7.65 -11.89 -1.28
C LEU A 182 -7.27 -12.85 -0.15
N GLY A 183 -7.94 -14.00 -0.02
CA GLY A 183 -7.61 -15.03 0.96
C GLY A 183 -6.18 -15.57 0.79
N VAL A 184 -5.77 -15.85 -0.45
CA VAL A 184 -4.40 -16.28 -0.77
C VAL A 184 -3.37 -15.18 -0.44
N LEU A 185 -3.67 -13.93 -0.81
CA LEU A 185 -2.80 -12.79 -0.51
C LEU A 185 -2.67 -12.55 1.00
N PHE A 186 -3.75 -12.59 1.74
CA PHE A 186 -3.72 -12.46 3.21
C PHE A 186 -3.00 -13.64 3.87
N ALA A 187 -3.15 -14.86 3.37
CA ALA A 187 -2.39 -16.01 3.86
C ALA A 187 -0.88 -15.80 3.67
N LEU A 188 -0.44 -15.24 2.54
CA LEU A 188 0.95 -14.88 2.29
C LEU A 188 1.45 -13.81 3.27
N VAL A 189 0.67 -12.76 3.50
CA VAL A 189 0.99 -11.70 4.49
C VAL A 189 1.15 -12.30 5.88
N ILE A 190 0.19 -13.10 6.32
CA ILE A 190 0.23 -13.77 7.64
C ILE A 190 1.47 -14.68 7.75
N LYS A 191 1.76 -15.49 6.74
CA LYS A 191 2.95 -16.34 6.71
C LYS A 191 4.24 -15.51 6.78
N THR A 192 4.31 -14.39 6.10
CA THR A 192 5.45 -13.47 6.15
C THR A 192 5.68 -12.94 7.58
N PHE A 193 4.64 -12.43 8.23
CA PHE A 193 4.74 -11.95 9.61
C PHE A 193 5.06 -13.09 10.60
N LEU A 194 4.46 -14.27 10.44
CA LEU A 194 4.75 -15.42 11.28
C LEU A 194 6.20 -15.92 11.13
N THR A 195 6.74 -15.87 9.90
CA THR A 195 8.16 -16.18 9.66
C THR A 195 9.06 -15.21 10.41
N GLY A 196 8.79 -13.91 10.33
CA GLY A 196 9.52 -12.89 11.10
C GLY A 196 9.38 -13.05 12.61
N ALA A 197 8.17 -13.31 13.12
CA ALA A 197 7.91 -13.48 14.53
C ALA A 197 8.59 -14.72 15.13
N ARG A 198 8.87 -15.73 14.31
CA ARG A 198 9.58 -16.95 14.71
C ARG A 198 11.09 -16.88 14.44
N SER A 199 11.57 -15.78 13.88
CA SER A 199 13.00 -15.61 13.61
C SER A 199 13.77 -15.39 14.90
N GLU A 200 14.86 -16.15 15.08
CA GLU A 200 15.82 -15.93 16.16
C GLU A 200 16.71 -14.70 15.88
N ASP A 201 16.89 -14.36 14.61
CA ASP A 201 17.62 -13.17 14.17
C ASP A 201 16.66 -11.98 14.01
N LEU A 202 16.97 -10.90 14.71
CA LEU A 202 16.20 -9.66 14.68
C LEU A 202 16.21 -9.00 13.29
N LEU A 203 17.31 -9.12 12.57
CA LEU A 203 17.39 -8.60 11.20
C LEU A 203 16.35 -9.29 10.33
N GLY A 204 16.23 -10.61 10.43
CA GLY A 204 15.18 -11.39 9.75
C GLY A 204 13.77 -10.96 10.16
N THR A 205 13.55 -10.70 11.46
CA THR A 205 12.27 -10.17 11.96
C THR A 205 11.90 -8.86 11.30
N PHE A 206 12.84 -7.90 11.23
CA PHE A 206 12.59 -6.58 10.64
C PHE A 206 12.39 -6.64 9.12
N ILE A 207 13.16 -7.48 8.42
CA ILE A 207 12.97 -7.70 6.98
C ILE A 207 11.58 -8.26 6.69
N CYS A 208 11.16 -9.30 7.43
CA CYS A 208 9.82 -9.87 7.27
C CYS A 208 8.72 -8.86 7.64
N ALA A 209 8.91 -8.02 8.66
CA ALA A 209 7.97 -6.97 9.02
C ALA A 209 7.84 -5.92 7.90
N GLY A 210 8.96 -5.54 7.27
CA GLY A 210 8.96 -4.61 6.14
C GLY A 210 8.26 -5.18 4.91
N ILE A 211 8.57 -6.42 4.54
CA ILE A 211 7.95 -7.10 3.38
C ILE A 211 6.47 -7.35 3.64
N GLY A 212 6.11 -7.85 4.83
CA GLY A 212 4.70 -8.06 5.22
C GLY A 212 3.91 -6.74 5.24
N GLY A 213 4.52 -5.67 5.73
CA GLY A 213 3.96 -4.31 5.70
C GLY A 213 3.75 -3.79 4.28
N ALA A 214 4.71 -4.02 3.37
CA ALA A 214 4.58 -3.65 1.96
C ALA A 214 3.42 -4.38 1.28
N LEU A 215 3.34 -5.69 1.44
CA LEU A 215 2.26 -6.52 0.87
C LEU A 215 0.89 -6.09 1.43
N LEU A 216 0.78 -5.95 2.75
CA LEU A 216 -0.46 -5.53 3.40
C LEU A 216 -0.92 -4.15 2.91
N ALA A 217 0.00 -3.18 2.82
CA ALA A 217 -0.29 -1.84 2.35
C ALA A 217 -0.77 -1.84 0.89
N GLN A 218 -0.09 -2.56 0.00
CA GLN A 218 -0.48 -2.66 -1.40
C GLN A 218 -1.86 -3.29 -1.57
N ILE A 219 -2.16 -4.38 -0.85
CA ILE A 219 -3.47 -5.03 -0.86
C ILE A 219 -4.55 -4.06 -0.35
N ALA A 220 -4.35 -3.46 0.83
CA ALA A 220 -5.33 -2.57 1.45
C ALA A 220 -5.64 -1.34 0.59
N VAL A 221 -4.61 -0.72 0.03
CA VAL A 221 -4.77 0.45 -0.84
C VAL A 221 -5.44 0.07 -2.16
N ASN A 222 -5.03 -1.02 -2.82
CA ASN A 222 -5.63 -1.45 -4.08
C ASN A 222 -7.11 -1.83 -3.89
N VAL A 223 -7.43 -2.62 -2.86
CA VAL A 223 -8.82 -2.97 -2.52
C VAL A 223 -9.62 -1.70 -2.21
N GLY A 224 -9.07 -0.79 -1.41
CA GLY A 224 -9.73 0.47 -1.07
C GLY A 224 -10.03 1.36 -2.28
N MET A 225 -9.12 1.42 -3.26
CA MET A 225 -9.36 2.12 -4.53
C MET A 225 -10.48 1.47 -5.36
N ASN A 226 -10.46 0.14 -5.47
CA ASN A 226 -11.47 -0.61 -6.24
C ASN A 226 -12.86 -0.55 -5.60
N LEU A 227 -12.94 -0.46 -4.26
CA LEU A 227 -14.19 -0.28 -3.51
C LEU A 227 -14.59 1.19 -3.34
N ARG A 228 -13.87 2.13 -3.95
CA ARG A 228 -14.13 3.57 -3.84
C ARG A 228 -14.10 4.12 -2.41
N VAL A 229 -13.36 3.47 -1.53
CA VAL A 229 -13.09 3.94 -0.15
C VAL A 229 -11.85 4.84 -0.13
N LEU A 230 -10.91 4.61 -1.04
CA LEU A 230 -9.69 5.40 -1.20
C LEU A 230 -9.63 6.05 -2.60
N PRO A 231 -8.95 7.19 -2.72
CA PRO A 231 -8.71 7.81 -4.02
C PRO A 231 -7.83 6.93 -4.92
N VAL A 232 -7.94 7.13 -6.23
CA VAL A 232 -7.09 6.44 -7.21
C VAL A 232 -5.66 6.99 -7.11
N ILE A 233 -4.73 6.19 -6.61
CA ILE A 233 -3.31 6.57 -6.43
C ILE A 233 -2.33 5.64 -7.15
N GLY A 234 -2.83 4.73 -8.02
CA GLY A 234 -1.99 3.95 -8.91
C GLY A 234 -1.23 2.80 -8.26
N VAL A 235 -1.78 2.17 -7.22
CA VAL A 235 -1.14 1.06 -6.52
C VAL A 235 -1.62 -0.28 -7.06
N THR A 236 -0.67 -1.13 -7.48
CA THR A 236 -0.92 -2.46 -8.04
C THR A 236 -1.29 -3.49 -6.97
N LEU A 237 -2.13 -4.49 -7.34
CA LEU A 237 -2.40 -5.65 -6.49
C LEU A 237 -1.24 -6.67 -6.62
N PRO A 238 -0.59 -7.07 -5.51
CA PRO A 238 0.55 -7.98 -5.56
C PRO A 238 0.25 -9.27 -6.32
N PHE A 239 1.16 -9.70 -7.18
CA PHE A 239 1.13 -10.90 -8.02
C PHE A 239 0.04 -10.97 -9.10
N TYR A 240 -1.01 -10.14 -9.04
CA TYR A 240 -2.12 -10.17 -10.00
C TYR A 240 -2.03 -9.04 -11.03
N SER A 241 -1.56 -7.88 -10.65
CA SER A 241 -1.42 -6.75 -11.57
C SER A 241 -0.28 -6.95 -12.56
N ALA A 242 -0.46 -6.50 -13.78
CA ALA A 242 0.58 -6.47 -14.79
C ALA A 242 1.62 -5.39 -14.46
N GLY A 243 2.87 -5.82 -14.22
CA GLY A 243 3.97 -4.90 -13.92
C GLY A 243 5.29 -5.64 -13.75
N GLY A 244 6.19 -5.60 -14.75
CA GLY A 244 7.43 -6.38 -14.73
C GLY A 244 8.32 -6.08 -13.52
N SER A 245 8.53 -4.81 -13.18
CA SER A 245 9.35 -4.40 -12.02
C SER A 245 8.69 -4.75 -10.69
N SER A 246 7.36 -4.63 -10.60
CA SER A 246 6.60 -5.00 -9.40
C SER A 246 6.67 -6.51 -9.15
N VAL A 247 6.46 -7.31 -10.19
CA VAL A 247 6.55 -8.77 -10.10
C VAL A 247 7.97 -9.22 -9.70
N LEU A 248 9.01 -8.65 -10.33
CA LEU A 248 10.40 -8.94 -9.97
C LEU A 248 10.68 -8.63 -8.49
N MET A 249 10.26 -7.45 -8.02
CA MET A 249 10.40 -7.04 -6.63
C MET A 249 9.70 -8.03 -5.69
N LEU A 250 8.48 -8.44 -6.00
CA LEU A 250 7.71 -9.38 -5.19
C LEU A 250 8.41 -10.75 -5.07
N TYR A 251 8.96 -11.28 -6.16
CA TYR A 251 9.71 -12.54 -6.11
C TYR A 251 11.00 -12.42 -5.30
N ILE A 252 11.73 -11.29 -5.38
CA ILE A 252 12.90 -11.04 -4.53
C ILE A 252 12.47 -10.98 -3.06
N CYS A 253 11.36 -10.29 -2.74
CA CYS A 253 10.81 -10.23 -1.38
C CYS A 253 10.45 -11.62 -0.84
N VAL A 254 9.78 -12.45 -1.65
CA VAL A 254 9.48 -13.84 -1.28
C VAL A 254 10.77 -14.64 -1.05
N GLY A 255 11.78 -14.48 -1.90
CA GLY A 255 13.10 -15.10 -1.74
C GLY A 255 13.77 -14.71 -0.42
N LEU A 256 13.70 -13.42 -0.02
CA LEU A 256 14.22 -12.95 1.27
C LEU A 256 13.47 -13.58 2.46
N VAL A 257 12.14 -13.65 2.40
CA VAL A 257 11.32 -14.31 3.45
C VAL A 257 11.66 -15.80 3.55
N LEU A 258 11.82 -16.50 2.43
CA LEU A 258 12.23 -17.90 2.39
C LEU A 258 13.64 -18.08 2.95
N SER A 259 14.57 -17.17 2.67
CA SER A 259 15.91 -17.18 3.25
C SER A 259 15.87 -17.08 4.78
N VAL A 260 15.06 -16.18 5.33
CA VAL A 260 14.85 -16.08 6.79
C VAL A 260 14.26 -17.38 7.33
N TYR A 261 13.25 -17.93 6.67
CA TYR A 261 12.61 -19.19 7.08
C TYR A 261 13.59 -20.36 7.11
N THR A 262 14.38 -20.54 6.06
CA THR A 262 15.34 -21.66 5.97
C THR A 262 16.51 -21.52 6.93
N HIS A 263 16.95 -20.28 7.23
CA HIS A 263 18.00 -20.05 8.22
C HIS A 263 17.56 -20.45 9.63
N ASN A 264 16.31 -20.14 9.99
CA ASN A 264 15.73 -20.56 11.27
C ASN A 264 15.59 -22.08 11.37
N THR A 265 15.18 -22.75 10.29
CA THR A 265 14.96 -24.21 10.28
C THR A 265 16.28 -24.98 10.42
N LYS A 266 17.37 -24.50 9.83
CA LYS A 266 18.69 -25.14 9.96
C LYS A 266 19.23 -25.15 11.38
N LYS A 267 18.92 -24.14 12.20
CA LYS A 267 19.31 -24.07 13.61
C LYS A 267 18.51 -25.03 14.52
N LEU A 268 17.33 -25.46 14.08
CA LEU A 268 16.50 -26.42 14.81
C LEU A 268 16.96 -27.88 14.66
N PHE A 269 17.80 -28.16 13.65
CA PHE A 269 18.29 -29.50 13.32
C PHE A 269 19.83 -29.62 13.31
N GLY A 270 20.52 -28.55 13.71
CA GLY A 270 22.00 -28.49 13.76
C GLY A 270 22.58 -28.50 15.15
#